data_0f6981508de7372866aa307690f4b129
#
_entry.id   0f6981508de7372866aa307690f4b129
#
_cell.length_a   1.000
_cell.length_b   1.000
_cell.length_c   1.000
_cell.angle_alpha   90.00
_cell.angle_beta   90.00
_cell.angle_gamma   90.00
#
_symmetry.space_group_name_H-M   'P 1'
#
loop_
_entity.id
_entity.type
_entity.pdbx_description
1 polymer ?
#
loop_
_entity_poly.entity_id
_entity_poly.type
_entity_poly.pdbx_seq_one_letter_code
_entity_poly.pdbx_strand_id
1 'polypeptide(L)'
;MVRDSLLLGVAAFVVILAIRTFTVNRLVKRKLRLSLIFLGAFIAVDLFLMLRPAMGPQAQSQLRAFANLAVAAALINALVFSLVNPLRQDRVPDRFPIILQDAMVIALVIGSAMFLSTELVTTSAVSAVVLGFALQDTLGNAFAGLAIQSEKPFNVGHWVKVGEHEGRVAEVTWRATKLRTKSGNFVILPNNVVGKEAVINYSEPAAPTRLSVEVGASYLVPPNTVKAAIAEALRNCSLVLTAPAPDVVLLAFDASAITYRARFWIDDYEADERARDQVRTSIYYAFQRHRIEIPWPISVEYKGELPEADAGGRSREIADALGGTDLFAPLPADIREEIAASCQVAEYGNGEAIVRQGEPGQSMFIVARGEVRVVVERAGEEVARIARGGYFGEMSLLTGDPRTATVLALGDVSLIELNADLFRRLGAEHPAAIEQMAVAAMTRRADLDRVKSSTTAFTAVETNTLRARMKKFLRL
;
A
#
# COMPACT_ATOMS: atom_id res chain seq x y z
N MET A 1 64.11 -31.18 -26.52
CA MET A 1 63.11 -30.89 -25.50
C MET A 1 63.57 -29.89 -24.42
N VAL A 2 64.57 -30.21 -23.51
CA VAL A 2 65.03 -29.25 -22.49
C VAL A 2 65.67 -27.97 -23.09
N ARG A 3 66.39 -28.14 -24.21
CA ARG A 3 67.03 -26.98 -24.91
C ARG A 3 65.97 -26.05 -25.54
N ASP A 4 64.88 -26.59 -26.05
CA ASP A 4 63.82 -25.81 -26.70
C ASP A 4 62.94 -25.12 -25.65
N SER A 5 62.67 -25.74 -24.47
CA SER A 5 61.96 -25.10 -23.31
C SER A 5 62.76 -23.93 -22.75
N LEU A 6 64.08 -24.08 -22.59
CA LEU A 6 64.96 -23.03 -22.11
C LEU A 6 64.95 -21.81 -23.05
N LEU A 7 65.03 -22.03 -24.38
CA LEU A 7 64.98 -20.96 -25.36
C LEU A 7 63.66 -20.23 -25.33
N LEU A 8 62.54 -20.92 -25.18
CA LEU A 8 61.21 -20.30 -25.02
C LEU A 8 61.12 -19.51 -23.73
N GLY A 9 61.65 -20.02 -22.64
CA GLY A 9 61.68 -19.32 -21.35
C GLY A 9 62.53 -18.01 -21.40
N VAL A 10 63.69 -18.05 -22.04
CA VAL A 10 64.53 -16.90 -22.25
C VAL A 10 63.83 -15.86 -23.16
N ALA A 11 63.18 -16.31 -24.24
CA ALA A 11 62.43 -15.43 -25.12
C ALA A 11 61.27 -14.73 -24.37
N ALA A 12 60.49 -15.47 -23.56
CA ALA A 12 59.43 -14.92 -22.71
C ALA A 12 59.97 -13.93 -21.70
N PHE A 13 61.15 -14.20 -21.07
CA PHE A 13 61.80 -13.31 -20.14
C PHE A 13 62.17 -11.95 -20.81
N VAL A 14 62.75 -12.01 -22.01
CA VAL A 14 63.14 -10.82 -22.79
C VAL A 14 61.90 -10.00 -23.16
N VAL A 15 60.84 -10.67 -23.63
CA VAL A 15 59.58 -9.99 -23.98
C VAL A 15 58.96 -9.30 -22.78
N ILE A 16 58.83 -9.98 -21.61
CA ILE A 16 58.28 -9.38 -20.40
C ILE A 16 59.18 -8.25 -19.86
N LEU A 17 60.49 -8.37 -19.96
CA LEU A 17 61.43 -7.33 -19.61
C LEU A 17 61.24 -6.11 -20.51
N ALA A 18 61.08 -6.29 -21.82
CA ALA A 18 60.81 -5.23 -22.79
C ALA A 18 59.47 -4.53 -22.45
N ILE A 19 58.40 -5.31 -22.25
CA ILE A 19 57.07 -4.75 -21.81
C ILE A 19 57.26 -3.89 -20.56
N ARG A 20 57.98 -4.37 -19.54
CA ARG A 20 58.19 -3.67 -18.27
C ARG A 20 58.98 -2.36 -18.48
N THR A 21 59.97 -2.31 -19.38
CA THR A 21 60.74 -1.09 -19.64
C THR A 21 59.89 0.01 -20.27
N PHE A 22 59.02 -0.34 -21.20
CA PHE A 22 58.10 0.58 -21.87
C PHE A 22 56.83 0.93 -21.05
N THR A 23 56.56 0.22 -19.93
CA THR A 23 55.40 0.47 -19.08
C THR A 23 55.67 1.68 -18.17
N VAL A 24 54.73 2.64 -18.13
CA VAL A 24 54.71 3.79 -17.23
C VAL A 24 54.03 3.46 -15.92
N ASN A 25 52.96 2.65 -15.96
CA ASN A 25 52.17 2.30 -14.80
C ASN A 25 52.96 1.56 -13.71
N ARG A 26 53.07 2.19 -12.54
CA ARG A 26 53.86 1.66 -11.40
C ARG A 26 53.37 0.33 -10.89
N LEU A 27 52.05 0.09 -10.86
CA LEU A 27 51.45 -1.17 -10.44
C LEU A 27 51.87 -2.32 -11.37
N VAL A 28 51.66 -2.14 -12.67
CA VAL A 28 52.05 -3.13 -13.71
C VAL A 28 53.55 -3.41 -13.65
N LYS A 29 54.35 -2.36 -13.53
CA LYS A 29 55.82 -2.45 -13.41
C LYS A 29 56.27 -3.26 -12.22
N ARG A 30 55.55 -3.16 -11.07
CA ARG A 30 55.78 -3.96 -9.85
C ARG A 30 55.39 -5.43 -10.06
N LYS A 31 54.20 -5.69 -10.66
CA LYS A 31 53.68 -7.04 -10.90
C LYS A 31 54.48 -7.79 -11.97
N LEU A 32 54.91 -7.13 -13.03
CA LEU A 32 55.82 -7.70 -14.01
C LEU A 32 57.19 -8.09 -13.45
N ARG A 33 57.67 -7.44 -12.36
CA ARG A 33 58.86 -7.88 -11.64
C ARG A 33 58.68 -9.29 -11.07
N LEU A 34 57.47 -9.61 -10.53
CA LEU A 34 57.13 -10.94 -10.01
C LEU A 34 57.15 -11.98 -11.13
N SER A 35 56.63 -11.67 -12.32
CA SER A 35 56.67 -12.54 -13.50
C SER A 35 58.14 -12.83 -13.94
N LEU A 36 59.03 -11.83 -13.90
CA LEU A 36 60.42 -12.04 -14.19
C LEU A 36 61.15 -12.94 -13.17
N ILE A 37 60.77 -12.87 -11.88
CA ILE A 37 61.28 -13.75 -10.82
C ILE A 37 60.89 -15.21 -11.12
N PHE A 38 59.59 -15.47 -11.44
CA PHE A 38 59.11 -16.79 -11.76
C PHE A 38 59.77 -17.35 -13.03
N LEU A 39 59.95 -16.52 -14.09
CA LEU A 39 60.69 -16.95 -15.29
C LEU A 39 62.17 -17.20 -15.00
N GLY A 40 62.81 -16.38 -14.15
CA GLY A 40 64.16 -16.61 -13.66
C GLY A 40 64.31 -17.96 -12.95
N ALA A 41 63.36 -18.30 -12.08
CA ALA A 41 63.30 -19.60 -11.42
C ALA A 41 63.14 -20.76 -12.42
N PHE A 42 62.23 -20.61 -13.41
CA PHE A 42 62.06 -21.57 -14.49
C PHE A 42 63.40 -21.79 -15.24
N ILE A 43 64.06 -20.72 -15.72
CA ILE A 43 65.32 -20.79 -16.44
C ILE A 43 66.41 -21.46 -15.57
N ALA A 44 66.47 -21.12 -14.27
CA ALA A 44 67.42 -21.73 -13.34
C ALA A 44 67.22 -23.25 -13.19
N VAL A 45 65.93 -23.69 -13.08
CA VAL A 45 65.61 -25.12 -12.99
C VAL A 45 65.94 -25.86 -14.30
N ASP A 46 65.59 -25.31 -15.45
CA ASP A 46 65.91 -25.90 -16.75
C ASP A 46 67.42 -25.98 -16.97
N LEU A 47 68.19 -24.96 -16.63
CA LEU A 47 69.63 -24.95 -16.69
C LEU A 47 70.25 -25.99 -15.74
N PHE A 48 69.69 -26.11 -14.52
CA PHE A 48 70.13 -27.11 -13.55
C PHE A 48 69.89 -28.51 -14.04
N LEU A 49 68.70 -28.80 -14.63
CA LEU A 49 68.38 -30.08 -15.22
C LEU A 49 69.30 -30.44 -16.43
N MET A 50 69.75 -29.45 -17.16
CA MET A 50 70.68 -29.63 -18.27
C MET A 50 72.08 -30.00 -17.77
N LEU A 51 72.54 -29.41 -16.65
CA LEU A 51 73.86 -29.64 -16.07
C LEU A 51 73.96 -30.94 -15.21
N ARG A 52 72.81 -31.49 -14.77
CA ARG A 52 72.72 -32.67 -13.90
C ARG A 52 71.87 -33.76 -14.50
N PRO A 53 72.20 -34.40 -15.66
CA PRO A 53 71.36 -35.39 -16.32
C PRO A 53 71.24 -36.71 -15.56
N ALA A 54 72.14 -36.99 -14.58
CA ALA A 54 72.17 -38.25 -13.82
C ALA A 54 71.23 -38.28 -12.56
N MET A 55 70.33 -37.34 -12.43
CA MET A 55 69.31 -37.37 -11.36
C MET A 55 68.29 -38.44 -11.57
N GLY A 56 67.78 -39.01 -10.44
CA GLY A 56 66.68 -39.97 -10.51
C GLY A 56 65.42 -39.42 -11.21
N PRO A 57 64.68 -40.26 -11.91
CA PRO A 57 63.52 -39.85 -12.76
C PRO A 57 62.43 -39.11 -11.97
N GLN A 58 62.23 -39.45 -10.72
CA GLN A 58 61.21 -38.86 -9.84
C GLN A 58 61.56 -37.39 -9.47
N ALA A 59 62.85 -37.13 -9.15
CA ALA A 59 63.31 -35.76 -8.84
C ALA A 59 63.30 -34.89 -10.10
N GLN A 60 63.62 -35.43 -11.27
CA GLN A 60 63.47 -34.74 -12.55
C GLN A 60 62.04 -34.33 -12.87
N SER A 61 61.04 -35.26 -12.63
CA SER A 61 59.63 -34.99 -12.90
C SER A 61 59.10 -33.87 -11.95
N GLN A 62 59.44 -33.92 -10.68
CA GLN A 62 59.06 -32.88 -9.68
C GLN A 62 59.64 -31.48 -10.04
N LEU A 63 60.90 -31.42 -10.40
CA LEU A 63 61.55 -30.17 -10.82
C LEU A 63 60.91 -29.61 -12.10
N ARG A 64 60.57 -30.48 -13.06
CA ARG A 64 59.85 -30.07 -14.28
C ARG A 64 58.45 -29.57 -14.00
N ALA A 65 57.72 -30.25 -13.12
CA ALA A 65 56.38 -29.80 -12.68
C ALA A 65 56.45 -28.40 -12.06
N PHE A 66 57.42 -28.17 -11.17
CA PHE A 66 57.65 -26.85 -10.57
C PHE A 66 58.03 -25.80 -11.63
N ALA A 67 58.92 -26.12 -12.58
CA ALA A 67 59.28 -25.23 -13.65
C ALA A 67 58.09 -24.84 -14.54
N ASN A 68 57.28 -25.81 -14.94
CA ASN A 68 56.07 -25.57 -15.72
C ASN A 68 55.06 -24.70 -14.99
N LEU A 69 54.88 -24.91 -13.68
CA LEU A 69 54.03 -24.06 -12.87
C LEU A 69 54.56 -22.61 -12.74
N ALA A 70 55.86 -22.47 -12.59
CA ALA A 70 56.50 -21.17 -12.51
C ALA A 70 56.33 -20.35 -13.83
N VAL A 71 56.50 -21.00 -14.97
CA VAL A 71 56.26 -20.37 -16.29
C VAL A 71 54.77 -20.02 -16.47
N ALA A 72 53.83 -20.92 -16.10
CA ALA A 72 52.42 -20.63 -16.17
C ALA A 72 52.05 -19.45 -15.31
N ALA A 73 52.52 -19.40 -14.05
CA ALA A 73 52.30 -18.28 -13.13
C ALA A 73 52.86 -16.95 -13.65
N ALA A 74 54.07 -17.00 -14.25
CA ALA A 74 54.66 -15.81 -14.84
C ALA A 74 53.87 -15.26 -16.03
N LEU A 75 53.43 -16.12 -16.94
CA LEU A 75 52.65 -15.71 -18.12
C LEU A 75 51.26 -15.21 -17.74
N ILE A 76 50.56 -15.94 -16.85
CA ILE A 76 49.22 -15.53 -16.35
C ILE A 76 49.30 -14.19 -15.68
N ASN A 77 50.26 -13.98 -14.77
CA ASN A 77 50.42 -12.70 -14.07
C ASN A 77 50.73 -11.58 -15.04
N ALA A 78 51.66 -11.78 -15.99
CA ALA A 78 51.98 -10.81 -17.01
C ALA A 78 50.79 -10.45 -17.91
N LEU A 79 50.02 -11.45 -18.34
CA LEU A 79 48.84 -11.32 -19.20
C LEU A 79 47.75 -10.51 -18.47
N VAL A 80 47.35 -10.94 -17.29
CA VAL A 80 46.27 -10.30 -16.52
C VAL A 80 46.58 -8.85 -16.24
N PHE A 81 47.75 -8.54 -15.69
CA PHE A 81 48.09 -7.16 -15.35
C PHE A 81 48.35 -6.26 -16.57
N SER A 82 48.81 -6.80 -17.68
CA SER A 82 49.03 -6.04 -18.91
C SER A 82 47.77 -5.79 -19.72
N LEU A 83 46.76 -6.71 -19.65
CA LEU A 83 45.48 -6.53 -20.35
C LEU A 83 44.51 -5.65 -19.57
N VAL A 84 44.43 -5.82 -18.24
CA VAL A 84 43.46 -5.13 -17.42
C VAL A 84 43.86 -3.68 -17.12
N ASN A 85 45.17 -3.40 -17.01
CA ASN A 85 45.65 -2.07 -16.62
C ASN A 85 46.24 -1.31 -17.81
N PRO A 86 46.06 0.03 -17.88
CA PRO A 86 46.68 0.85 -18.91
C PRO A 86 48.21 0.88 -18.74
N LEU A 87 48.95 0.51 -19.76
CA LEU A 87 50.42 0.43 -19.70
C LEU A 87 51.09 1.85 -19.74
N ARG A 88 50.44 2.81 -20.43
CA ARG A 88 50.97 4.16 -20.66
C ARG A 88 50.49 5.23 -19.67
N GLN A 89 49.56 4.91 -18.80
CA GLN A 89 49.00 5.82 -17.79
C GLN A 89 49.19 5.25 -16.39
N ASP A 90 49.67 6.07 -15.45
CA ASP A 90 49.89 5.64 -14.06
C ASP A 90 48.58 5.72 -13.24
N ARG A 91 47.58 4.93 -13.64
CA ARG A 91 46.29 4.78 -12.93
C ARG A 91 45.81 3.34 -12.93
N VAL A 92 45.05 3.00 -11.92
CA VAL A 92 44.35 1.72 -11.84
C VAL A 92 42.90 1.94 -12.35
N PRO A 93 42.34 1.05 -13.16
CA PRO A 93 40.94 1.13 -13.59
C PRO A 93 40.00 1.07 -12.39
N ASP A 94 39.06 1.98 -12.30
CA ASP A 94 38.08 2.03 -11.19
C ASP A 94 37.22 0.77 -11.10
N ARG A 95 37.00 0.09 -12.25
CA ARG A 95 36.16 -1.11 -12.34
C ARG A 95 36.85 -2.42 -11.93
N PHE A 96 38.18 -2.45 -11.88
CA PHE A 96 38.96 -3.65 -11.56
C PHE A 96 39.95 -3.39 -10.41
N PRO A 97 39.49 -3.50 -9.15
CA PRO A 97 40.37 -3.38 -7.99
C PRO A 97 41.56 -4.34 -8.04
N ILE A 98 42.68 -3.96 -7.47
CA ILE A 98 43.92 -4.76 -7.45
C ILE A 98 43.69 -6.13 -6.84
N ILE A 99 42.87 -6.22 -5.77
CA ILE A 99 42.53 -7.48 -5.09
C ILE A 99 41.82 -8.45 -6.07
N LEU A 100 40.94 -7.97 -6.91
CA LEU A 100 40.24 -8.81 -7.89
C LEU A 100 41.20 -9.34 -8.96
N GLN A 101 42.15 -8.52 -9.38
CA GLN A 101 43.19 -8.90 -10.34
C GLN A 101 44.10 -9.98 -9.74
N ASP A 102 44.53 -9.81 -8.47
CA ASP A 102 45.33 -10.82 -7.76
C ASP A 102 44.57 -12.13 -7.58
N ALA A 103 43.30 -12.07 -7.19
CA ALA A 103 42.45 -13.24 -7.05
C ALA A 103 42.29 -14.00 -8.39
N MET A 104 42.12 -13.28 -9.50
CA MET A 104 42.05 -13.86 -10.84
C MET A 104 43.37 -14.55 -11.23
N VAL A 105 44.51 -13.95 -10.97
CA VAL A 105 45.84 -14.55 -11.20
C VAL A 105 45.95 -15.84 -10.37
N ILE A 106 45.65 -15.79 -9.08
CA ILE A 106 45.72 -16.98 -8.19
C ILE A 106 44.81 -18.11 -8.71
N ALA A 107 43.56 -17.80 -9.07
CA ALA A 107 42.60 -18.78 -9.59
C ALA A 107 43.08 -19.42 -10.88
N LEU A 108 43.61 -18.63 -11.80
CA LEU A 108 44.17 -19.15 -13.08
C LEU A 108 45.44 -20.00 -12.88
N VAL A 109 46.30 -19.61 -11.90
CA VAL A 109 47.51 -20.38 -11.55
C VAL A 109 47.11 -21.73 -10.90
N ILE A 110 46.14 -21.72 -9.99
CA ILE A 110 45.61 -22.97 -9.38
C ILE A 110 45.00 -23.86 -10.47
N GLY A 111 44.18 -23.33 -11.37
CA GLY A 111 43.59 -24.06 -12.46
C GLY A 111 44.64 -24.68 -13.40
N SER A 112 45.72 -23.91 -13.71
CA SER A 112 46.83 -24.44 -14.52
C SER A 112 47.64 -25.51 -13.79
N ALA A 113 47.83 -25.41 -12.48
CA ALA A 113 48.47 -26.41 -11.65
C ALA A 113 47.69 -27.75 -11.68
N MET A 114 46.35 -27.66 -11.54
CA MET A 114 45.47 -28.84 -11.63
C MET A 114 45.49 -29.52 -13.01
N PHE A 115 45.67 -28.73 -14.07
CA PHE A 115 45.75 -29.25 -15.44
C PHE A 115 47.12 -29.89 -15.77
N LEU A 116 48.20 -29.32 -15.19
CA LEU A 116 49.58 -29.73 -15.47
C LEU A 116 50.04 -30.97 -14.68
N SER A 117 49.38 -31.31 -13.57
CA SER A 117 49.78 -32.44 -12.73
C SER A 117 48.58 -33.20 -12.14
N THR A 118 48.37 -34.41 -12.60
CA THR A 118 47.30 -35.33 -12.11
C THR A 118 47.52 -35.79 -10.67
N GLU A 119 48.73 -35.81 -10.16
CA GLU A 119 49.07 -36.19 -8.79
C GLU A 119 48.67 -35.09 -7.75
N LEU A 120 48.62 -33.85 -8.18
CA LEU A 120 48.11 -32.76 -7.32
C LEU A 120 46.60 -32.81 -7.12
N VAL A 121 45.83 -33.43 -7.97
CA VAL A 121 44.39 -33.50 -7.90
C VAL A 121 43.91 -34.25 -6.65
N THR A 122 44.53 -35.34 -6.26
CA THR A 122 44.12 -36.15 -5.11
C THR A 122 44.46 -35.50 -3.77
N THR A 123 45.57 -34.78 -3.69
CA THR A 123 45.95 -34.01 -2.47
C THR A 123 45.23 -32.66 -2.40
N SER A 124 44.75 -32.16 -3.55
CA SER A 124 44.10 -30.85 -3.71
C SER A 124 42.63 -30.86 -3.30
N ALA A 125 41.93 -32.01 -3.20
CA ALA A 125 40.51 -32.09 -2.90
C ALA A 125 40.19 -31.47 -1.54
N VAL A 126 40.96 -31.75 -0.49
CA VAL A 126 40.78 -31.17 0.82
C VAL A 126 41.10 -29.67 0.82
N SER A 127 42.20 -29.28 0.14
CA SER A 127 42.60 -27.87 0.00
C SER A 127 41.57 -27.07 -0.78
N ALA A 128 40.96 -27.64 -1.84
CA ALA A 128 39.91 -27.01 -2.61
C ALA A 128 38.63 -26.78 -1.79
N VAL A 129 38.26 -27.74 -0.93
CA VAL A 129 37.13 -27.59 -0.01
C VAL A 129 37.38 -26.48 1.01
N VAL A 130 38.57 -26.47 1.63
CA VAL A 130 38.95 -25.42 2.59
C VAL A 130 38.97 -24.03 1.93
N LEU A 131 39.53 -23.94 0.73
CA LEU A 131 39.57 -22.69 -0.03
C LEU A 131 38.16 -22.26 -0.49
N GLY A 132 37.31 -23.22 -0.86
CA GLY A 132 35.90 -22.99 -1.18
C GLY A 132 35.14 -22.37 -0.01
N PHE A 133 35.31 -22.91 1.18
CA PHE A 133 34.72 -22.34 2.41
C PHE A 133 35.29 -20.95 2.72
N ALA A 134 36.59 -20.74 2.56
CA ALA A 134 37.22 -19.44 2.81
C ALA A 134 36.76 -18.35 1.82
N LEU A 135 36.38 -18.73 0.59
CA LEU A 135 35.88 -17.83 -0.45
C LEU A 135 34.37 -17.76 -0.53
N GLN A 136 33.64 -18.57 0.22
CA GLN A 136 32.18 -18.73 0.13
C GLN A 136 31.46 -17.37 0.19
N ASP A 137 31.78 -16.54 1.16
CA ASP A 137 31.13 -15.23 1.34
C ASP A 137 31.46 -14.27 0.18
N THR A 138 32.68 -14.30 -0.30
CA THR A 138 33.12 -13.43 -1.41
C THR A 138 32.42 -13.80 -2.71
N LEU A 139 32.40 -15.09 -3.03
CA LEU A 139 31.70 -15.62 -4.21
C LEU A 139 30.21 -15.44 -4.08
N GLY A 140 29.63 -15.67 -2.88
CA GLY A 140 28.21 -15.47 -2.61
C GLY A 140 27.79 -14.01 -2.88
N ASN A 141 28.58 -13.04 -2.45
CA ASN A 141 28.31 -11.63 -2.75
C ASN A 141 28.44 -11.29 -4.23
N ALA A 142 29.43 -11.88 -4.92
CA ALA A 142 29.64 -11.64 -6.34
C ALA A 142 28.48 -12.21 -7.18
N PHE A 143 28.06 -13.45 -6.90
CA PHE A 143 26.92 -14.09 -7.58
C PHE A 143 25.60 -13.37 -7.28
N ALA A 144 25.36 -12.97 -6.03
CA ALA A 144 24.18 -12.20 -5.68
C ALA A 144 24.18 -10.83 -6.38
N GLY A 145 25.35 -10.14 -6.45
CA GLY A 145 25.46 -8.89 -7.17
C GLY A 145 25.20 -9.04 -8.68
N LEU A 146 25.67 -10.15 -9.29
CA LEU A 146 25.37 -10.45 -10.68
C LEU A 146 23.88 -10.74 -10.91
N ALA A 147 23.24 -11.48 -9.99
CA ALA A 147 21.81 -11.76 -10.03
C ALA A 147 21.00 -10.46 -9.94
N ILE A 148 21.31 -9.58 -8.97
CA ILE A 148 20.65 -8.28 -8.83
C ILE A 148 20.79 -7.44 -10.10
N GLN A 149 21.97 -7.43 -10.73
CA GLN A 149 22.19 -6.68 -11.98
C GLN A 149 21.52 -7.30 -13.20
N SER A 150 21.33 -8.61 -13.21
CA SER A 150 20.67 -9.35 -14.29
C SER A 150 19.14 -9.28 -14.20
N GLU A 151 18.60 -9.56 -13.03
CA GLU A 151 17.15 -9.62 -12.78
C GLU A 151 16.55 -8.23 -12.51
N LYS A 152 17.38 -7.28 -12.06
CA LYS A 152 17.01 -5.88 -11.77
C LYS A 152 15.76 -5.73 -10.90
N PRO A 153 15.70 -6.34 -9.71
CA PRO A 153 14.58 -6.16 -8.80
C PRO A 153 14.42 -4.69 -8.38
N PHE A 154 15.47 -3.91 -8.53
CA PHE A 154 15.51 -2.45 -8.39
C PHE A 154 16.66 -1.87 -9.23
N ASN A 155 16.58 -0.58 -9.53
CA ASN A 155 17.61 0.18 -10.24
C ASN A 155 18.22 1.25 -9.33
N VAL A 156 19.39 1.79 -9.74
CA VAL A 156 19.98 2.95 -9.10
C VAL A 156 19.00 4.14 -9.23
N GLY A 157 18.76 4.82 -8.13
CA GLY A 157 17.77 5.90 -8.02
C GLY A 157 16.42 5.46 -7.45
N HIS A 158 16.08 4.16 -7.42
CA HIS A 158 14.85 3.67 -6.82
C HIS A 158 14.89 3.78 -5.30
N TRP A 159 13.74 4.02 -4.70
CA TRP A 159 13.56 3.94 -3.26
C TRP A 159 13.16 2.51 -2.88
N VAL A 160 13.94 1.91 -2.01
CA VAL A 160 13.75 0.50 -1.61
C VAL A 160 13.86 0.32 -0.10
N LYS A 161 13.19 -0.72 0.39
CA LYS A 161 13.39 -1.26 1.73
C LYS A 161 13.90 -2.70 1.60
N VAL A 162 15.03 -2.99 2.26
CA VAL A 162 15.67 -4.31 2.31
C VAL A 162 15.81 -4.70 3.78
N GLY A 163 15.01 -5.66 4.23
CA GLY A 163 14.89 -5.97 5.66
C GLY A 163 14.49 -4.74 6.47
N GLU A 164 15.31 -4.36 7.44
CA GLU A 164 15.06 -3.17 8.28
C GLU A 164 15.62 -1.87 7.67
N HIS A 165 16.35 -1.95 6.56
CA HIS A 165 17.03 -0.79 5.96
C HIS A 165 16.24 -0.21 4.81
N GLU A 166 16.01 1.11 4.85
CA GLU A 166 15.27 1.85 3.83
C GLU A 166 16.10 3.00 3.28
N GLY A 167 16.04 3.20 1.95
CA GLY A 167 16.74 4.31 1.32
C GLY A 167 16.70 4.27 -0.21
N ARG A 168 17.23 5.32 -0.82
CA ARG A 168 17.42 5.42 -2.27
C ARG A 168 18.68 4.65 -2.68
N VAL A 169 18.56 3.76 -3.64
CA VAL A 169 19.71 3.02 -4.19
C VAL A 169 20.69 4.00 -4.83
N ALA A 170 21.85 4.18 -4.21
CA ALA A 170 22.91 5.06 -4.71
C ALA A 170 23.84 4.33 -5.69
N GLU A 171 24.15 3.07 -5.41
CA GLU A 171 25.10 2.27 -6.19
C GLU A 171 24.88 0.78 -5.94
N VAL A 172 25.06 -0.04 -6.97
CA VAL A 172 25.14 -1.49 -6.89
C VAL A 172 26.49 -1.95 -7.44
N THR A 173 27.35 -2.41 -6.56
CA THR A 173 28.68 -2.95 -6.93
C THR A 173 28.62 -4.47 -7.01
N TRP A 174 29.71 -5.11 -7.42
CA TRP A 174 29.82 -6.57 -7.47
C TRP A 174 29.66 -7.24 -6.09
N ARG A 175 29.95 -6.53 -5.00
CA ARG A 175 29.95 -7.06 -3.63
C ARG A 175 28.82 -6.51 -2.76
N ALA A 176 28.38 -5.27 -2.97
CA ALA A 176 27.50 -4.57 -2.06
C ALA A 176 26.54 -3.62 -2.80
N THR A 177 25.37 -3.44 -2.23
CA THR A 177 24.39 -2.43 -2.60
C THR A 177 24.45 -1.30 -1.56
N LYS A 178 24.51 -0.05 -2.02
CA LYS A 178 24.62 1.16 -1.21
C LYS A 178 23.31 1.92 -1.25
N LEU A 179 22.68 2.09 -0.10
CA LEU A 179 21.45 2.85 0.06
C LEU A 179 21.74 4.19 0.74
N ARG A 180 21.16 5.27 0.22
CA ARG A 180 21.15 6.59 0.86
C ARG A 180 19.86 6.74 1.67
N THR A 181 19.97 6.86 2.98
CA THR A 181 18.84 7.06 3.89
C THR A 181 18.28 8.49 3.82
N LYS A 182 17.09 8.71 4.35
CA LYS A 182 16.50 10.07 4.51
C LYS A 182 17.37 11.01 5.34
N SER A 183 18.13 10.47 6.31
CA SER A 183 19.07 11.25 7.12
C SER A 183 20.35 11.64 6.37
N GLY A 184 20.49 11.25 5.08
CA GLY A 184 21.66 11.54 4.26
C GLY A 184 22.82 10.55 4.42
N ASN A 185 22.74 9.58 5.33
CA ASN A 185 23.76 8.57 5.58
C ASN A 185 23.70 7.45 4.54
N PHE A 186 24.81 6.72 4.39
CA PHE A 186 24.84 5.52 3.58
C PHE A 186 24.77 4.25 4.42
N VAL A 187 23.87 3.36 4.04
CA VAL A 187 23.85 1.96 4.47
C VAL A 187 24.44 1.12 3.36
N ILE A 188 25.45 0.31 3.68
CA ILE A 188 26.14 -0.56 2.73
C ILE A 188 25.79 -2.00 3.09
N LEU A 189 24.97 -2.62 2.24
CA LEU A 189 24.50 -3.98 2.42
C LEU A 189 25.28 -4.93 1.54
N PRO A 190 25.88 -6.01 2.07
CA PRO A 190 26.45 -7.08 1.26
C PRO A 190 25.38 -7.67 0.34
N ASN A 191 25.70 -7.93 -0.92
CA ASN A 191 24.70 -8.40 -1.90
C ASN A 191 24.10 -9.77 -1.53
N ASN A 192 24.84 -10.65 -0.83
CA ASN A 192 24.32 -11.92 -0.33
C ASN A 192 23.23 -11.73 0.74
N VAL A 193 23.26 -10.63 1.49
CA VAL A 193 22.18 -10.25 2.42
C VAL A 193 20.98 -9.74 1.63
N VAL A 194 21.20 -8.81 0.69
CA VAL A 194 20.14 -8.28 -0.18
C VAL A 194 19.39 -9.39 -0.94
N GLY A 195 20.13 -10.40 -1.43
CA GLY A 195 19.54 -11.53 -2.15
C GLY A 195 18.77 -12.53 -1.29
N LYS A 196 18.88 -12.44 0.05
CA LYS A 196 18.16 -13.33 0.98
C LYS A 196 16.98 -12.62 1.66
N GLU A 197 17.01 -11.31 1.73
CA GLU A 197 15.97 -10.50 2.36
C GLU A 197 14.85 -10.16 1.37
N ALA A 198 13.66 -9.92 1.92
CA ALA A 198 12.57 -9.37 1.14
C ALA A 198 12.89 -7.93 0.75
N VAL A 199 12.75 -7.62 -0.56
CA VAL A 199 12.93 -6.28 -1.09
C VAL A 199 11.58 -5.68 -1.43
N ILE A 200 11.26 -4.53 -0.83
CA ILE A 200 10.11 -3.71 -1.22
C ILE A 200 10.64 -2.57 -2.08
N ASN A 201 10.18 -2.50 -3.32
CA ASN A 201 10.52 -1.42 -4.25
C ASN A 201 9.34 -0.43 -4.32
N TYR A 202 9.53 0.79 -3.82
CA TYR A 202 8.51 1.84 -3.83
C TYR A 202 8.46 2.63 -5.14
N SER A 203 9.41 2.39 -6.05
CA SER A 203 9.50 3.07 -7.34
C SER A 203 8.95 2.24 -8.50
N GLU A 204 8.64 0.96 -8.30
CA GLU A 204 8.07 0.04 -9.29
C GLU A 204 6.93 -0.78 -8.66
N PRO A 205 5.95 -1.24 -9.47
CA PRO A 205 5.79 -1.13 -10.93
C PRO A 205 5.34 0.25 -11.41
N ALA A 206 4.94 1.15 -10.50
CA ALA A 206 4.57 2.52 -10.80
C ALA A 206 5.08 3.45 -9.72
N ALA A 207 5.54 4.65 -10.10
CA ALA A 207 6.07 5.66 -9.18
C ALA A 207 5.09 6.04 -8.04
N PRO A 208 3.77 6.21 -8.26
CA PRO A 208 2.85 6.54 -7.19
C PRO A 208 2.76 5.42 -6.14
N THR A 209 3.13 5.76 -4.91
CA THR A 209 3.02 4.86 -3.75
C THR A 209 1.86 5.27 -2.87
N ARG A 210 1.05 4.28 -2.43
CA ARG A 210 -0.06 4.52 -1.52
C ARG A 210 0.40 4.57 -0.07
N LEU A 211 0.11 5.70 0.58
CA LEU A 211 0.29 5.91 2.00
C LEU A 211 -1.05 5.91 2.73
N SER A 212 -0.99 5.83 4.06
CA SER A 212 -2.16 6.01 4.91
C SER A 212 -1.81 6.74 6.20
N VAL A 213 -2.83 7.43 6.72
CA VAL A 213 -2.83 8.09 8.03
C VAL A 213 -4.11 7.68 8.75
N GLU A 214 -4.00 7.37 10.02
CA GLU A 214 -5.13 7.05 10.87
C GLU A 214 -5.45 8.24 11.78
N VAL A 215 -6.74 8.45 12.02
CA VAL A 215 -7.25 9.49 12.91
C VAL A 215 -8.53 9.00 13.59
N GLY A 216 -8.64 9.26 14.89
CA GLY A 216 -9.86 9.02 15.68
C GLY A 216 -10.79 10.22 15.63
N ALA A 217 -12.09 9.96 15.57
CA ALA A 217 -13.13 10.98 15.72
C ALA A 217 -14.20 10.51 16.72
N SER A 218 -14.89 11.49 17.34
CA SER A 218 -15.94 11.25 18.33
C SER A 218 -17.11 10.45 17.76
N TYR A 219 -17.71 9.58 18.58
CA TYR A 219 -18.94 8.87 18.28
C TYR A 219 -20.17 9.78 18.08
N LEU A 220 -20.09 11.03 18.51
CA LEU A 220 -21.18 12.00 18.39
C LEU A 220 -21.35 12.54 16.96
N VAL A 221 -20.38 12.30 16.07
CA VAL A 221 -20.42 12.82 14.70
C VAL A 221 -20.65 11.67 13.72
N PRO A 222 -21.66 11.77 12.85
CA PRO A 222 -21.93 10.72 11.86
C PRO A 222 -20.72 10.42 10.98
N PRO A 223 -20.47 9.14 10.65
CA PRO A 223 -19.30 8.71 9.89
C PRO A 223 -19.14 9.40 8.52
N ASN A 224 -20.24 9.68 7.82
CA ASN A 224 -20.17 10.33 6.51
C ASN A 224 -19.67 11.78 6.61
N THR A 225 -20.04 12.49 7.67
CA THR A 225 -19.54 13.85 7.96
C THR A 225 -18.03 13.83 8.19
N VAL A 226 -17.55 12.87 9.01
CA VAL A 226 -16.11 12.71 9.28
C VAL A 226 -15.34 12.37 8.00
N LYS A 227 -15.85 11.41 7.20
CA LYS A 227 -15.24 11.03 5.92
C LYS A 227 -15.17 12.21 4.94
N ALA A 228 -16.22 13.02 4.87
CA ALA A 228 -16.24 14.23 4.03
C ALA A 228 -15.19 15.26 4.43
N ALA A 229 -15.04 15.50 5.73
CA ALA A 229 -14.03 16.42 6.27
C ALA A 229 -12.60 15.93 6.00
N ILE A 230 -12.32 14.62 6.16
CA ILE A 230 -11.03 14.04 5.85
C ILE A 230 -10.76 14.11 4.33
N ALA A 231 -11.76 13.83 3.50
CA ALA A 231 -11.63 13.92 2.05
C ALA A 231 -11.35 15.37 1.58
N GLU A 232 -11.97 16.37 2.23
CA GLU A 232 -11.64 17.79 2.01
C GLU A 232 -10.18 18.07 2.37
N ALA A 233 -9.72 17.60 3.53
CA ALA A 233 -8.34 17.78 3.97
C ALA A 233 -7.33 17.19 2.97
N LEU A 234 -7.59 15.99 2.44
CA LEU A 234 -6.75 15.33 1.44
C LEU A 234 -6.65 16.13 0.14
N ARG A 235 -7.75 16.71 -0.35
CA ARG A 235 -7.75 17.55 -1.56
C ARG A 235 -6.92 18.81 -1.44
N ASN A 236 -6.74 19.32 -0.21
CA ASN A 236 -5.98 20.54 0.07
C ASN A 236 -4.48 20.28 0.26
N CYS A 237 -4.03 19.02 0.20
CA CYS A 237 -2.63 18.65 0.37
C CYS A 237 -1.91 18.61 -0.97
N SER A 238 -0.87 19.43 -1.12
CA SER A 238 -0.10 19.56 -2.37
C SER A 238 0.72 18.31 -2.74
N LEU A 239 1.10 17.50 -1.73
CA LEU A 239 1.85 16.25 -1.94
C LEU A 239 0.94 15.04 -2.22
N VAL A 240 -0.38 15.19 -2.09
CA VAL A 240 -1.36 14.14 -2.37
C VAL A 240 -1.79 14.21 -3.83
N LEU A 241 -1.66 13.10 -4.55
CA LEU A 241 -2.09 13.00 -5.93
C LEU A 241 -3.63 12.98 -6.03
N THR A 242 -4.14 13.61 -7.08
CA THR A 242 -5.57 13.58 -7.42
C THR A 242 -5.97 12.31 -8.17
N ALA A 243 -5.02 11.68 -8.86
CA ALA A 243 -5.16 10.41 -9.55
C ALA A 243 -3.92 9.52 -9.28
N PRO A 244 -4.06 8.32 -8.70
CA PRO A 244 -5.32 7.73 -8.24
C PRO A 244 -5.97 8.54 -7.11
N ALA A 245 -7.31 8.58 -7.09
CA ALA A 245 -8.04 9.39 -6.12
C ALA A 245 -7.82 8.89 -4.69
N PRO A 246 -7.59 9.81 -3.71
CA PRO A 246 -7.54 9.44 -2.31
C PRO A 246 -8.92 9.03 -1.81
N ASP A 247 -8.97 8.16 -0.81
CA ASP A 247 -10.21 7.71 -0.21
C ASP A 247 -10.12 7.61 1.32
N VAL A 248 -11.27 7.47 1.97
CA VAL A 248 -11.39 7.40 3.43
C VAL A 248 -12.26 6.21 3.80
N VAL A 249 -11.72 5.33 4.65
CA VAL A 249 -12.45 4.18 5.18
C VAL A 249 -12.57 4.28 6.69
N LEU A 250 -13.70 3.83 7.23
CA LEU A 250 -13.85 3.55 8.65
C LEU A 250 -13.13 2.24 8.93
N LEU A 251 -12.21 2.27 9.88
CA LEU A 251 -11.34 1.13 10.20
C LEU A 251 -11.88 0.31 11.36
N ALA A 252 -12.23 0.98 12.47
CA ALA A 252 -12.64 0.31 13.70
C ALA A 252 -13.50 1.23 14.57
N PHE A 253 -14.29 0.61 15.45
CA PHE A 253 -14.95 1.24 16.57
C PHE A 253 -14.13 0.92 17.83
N ASP A 254 -13.30 1.88 18.25
CA ASP A 254 -12.41 1.72 19.39
C ASP A 254 -13.06 2.22 20.70
N ALA A 255 -12.43 2.00 21.84
CA ALA A 255 -13.02 2.29 23.15
C ALA A 255 -13.45 3.76 23.35
N SER A 256 -12.76 4.72 22.74
CA SER A 256 -13.05 6.17 22.92
C SER A 256 -13.21 6.92 21.61
N ALA A 257 -13.04 6.27 20.47
CA ALA A 257 -13.07 6.90 19.15
C ALA A 257 -13.54 5.93 18.07
N ILE A 258 -14.07 6.48 16.98
CA ILE A 258 -14.18 5.76 15.72
C ILE A 258 -12.91 6.06 14.93
N THR A 259 -12.14 5.03 14.59
CA THR A 259 -10.88 5.18 13.85
C THR A 259 -11.13 5.14 12.35
N TYR A 260 -10.65 6.16 11.67
CA TYR A 260 -10.70 6.30 10.21
C TYR A 260 -9.29 6.19 9.63
N ARG A 261 -9.18 5.61 8.44
CA ARG A 261 -7.93 5.56 7.67
C ARG A 261 -8.11 6.37 6.39
N ALA A 262 -7.36 7.46 6.30
CA ALA A 262 -7.17 8.25 5.08
C ALA A 262 -6.10 7.57 4.23
N ARG A 263 -6.42 7.15 3.01
CA ARG A 263 -5.50 6.51 2.05
C ARG A 263 -5.26 7.48 0.90
N PHE A 264 -4.02 7.68 0.54
CA PHE A 264 -3.65 8.65 -0.50
C PHE A 264 -2.37 8.21 -1.20
N TRP A 265 -2.11 8.77 -2.38
CA TRP A 265 -0.97 8.45 -3.22
C TRP A 265 -0.02 9.63 -3.27
N ILE A 266 1.28 9.34 -3.31
CA ILE A 266 2.35 10.30 -3.52
C ILE A 266 3.24 9.84 -4.67
N ASP A 267 3.86 10.78 -5.36
CA ASP A 267 4.71 10.49 -6.52
C ASP A 267 6.15 10.12 -6.12
N ASP A 268 6.71 10.76 -5.10
CA ASP A 268 8.05 10.46 -4.58
C ASP A 268 7.99 9.98 -3.12
N TYR A 269 8.37 8.73 -2.90
CA TYR A 269 8.37 8.13 -1.57
C TYR A 269 9.36 8.80 -0.59
N GLU A 270 10.38 9.50 -1.06
CA GLU A 270 11.28 10.29 -0.19
C GLU A 270 10.53 11.35 0.62
N ALA A 271 9.39 11.82 0.10
CA ALA A 271 8.53 12.82 0.73
C ALA A 271 7.47 12.24 1.69
N ASP A 272 7.45 10.92 1.96
CA ASP A 272 6.38 10.24 2.70
C ASP A 272 6.10 10.84 4.08
N GLU A 273 7.15 11.19 4.85
CA GLU A 273 7.00 11.82 6.18
C GLU A 273 6.36 13.19 6.08
N ARG A 274 6.81 14.02 5.12
CA ARG A 274 6.23 15.35 4.88
C ARG A 274 4.78 15.26 4.40
N ALA A 275 4.48 14.27 3.54
CA ALA A 275 3.12 14.04 3.08
C ALA A 275 2.20 13.61 4.23
N ARG A 276 2.66 12.70 5.10
CA ARG A 276 1.90 12.28 6.30
C ARG A 276 1.69 13.44 7.27
N ASP A 277 2.70 14.29 7.48
CA ASP A 277 2.60 15.48 8.32
C ASP A 277 1.59 16.46 7.73
N GLN A 278 1.69 16.79 6.45
CA GLN A 278 0.76 17.67 5.76
C GLN A 278 -0.69 17.18 5.86
N VAL A 279 -0.91 15.87 5.66
CA VAL A 279 -2.23 15.26 5.76
C VAL A 279 -2.77 15.32 7.20
N ARG A 280 -1.96 14.97 8.22
CA ARG A 280 -2.39 15.05 9.63
C ARG A 280 -2.75 16.48 10.03
N THR A 281 -1.91 17.42 9.65
CA THR A 281 -2.15 18.85 9.91
C THR A 281 -3.41 19.34 9.22
N SER A 282 -3.62 18.98 7.95
CA SER A 282 -4.83 19.35 7.20
C SER A 282 -6.09 18.74 7.80
N ILE A 283 -6.04 17.48 8.25
CA ILE A 283 -7.16 16.81 8.94
C ILE A 283 -7.49 17.54 10.23
N TYR A 284 -6.49 17.92 11.04
CA TYR A 284 -6.71 18.66 12.27
C TYR A 284 -7.50 19.94 12.03
N TYR A 285 -7.09 20.77 11.06
CA TYR A 285 -7.78 22.00 10.75
C TYR A 285 -9.17 21.79 10.11
N ALA A 286 -9.34 20.75 9.29
CA ALA A 286 -10.65 20.37 8.76
C ALA A 286 -11.61 19.99 9.90
N PHE A 287 -11.15 19.20 10.86
CA PHE A 287 -11.92 18.80 12.02
C PHE A 287 -12.33 20.03 12.87
N GLN A 288 -11.42 20.98 13.09
CA GLN A 288 -11.76 22.23 13.78
C GLN A 288 -12.86 23.01 13.04
N ARG A 289 -12.77 23.17 11.72
CA ARG A 289 -13.79 23.87 10.92
C ARG A 289 -15.15 23.18 10.96
N HIS A 290 -15.17 21.87 10.94
CA HIS A 290 -16.40 21.07 10.97
C HIS A 290 -16.88 20.74 12.39
N ARG A 291 -16.21 21.26 13.43
CA ARG A 291 -16.50 20.97 14.85
C ARG A 291 -16.50 19.47 15.18
N ILE A 292 -15.59 18.74 14.55
CA ILE A 292 -15.35 17.31 14.81
C ILE A 292 -14.29 17.21 15.90
N GLU A 293 -14.64 16.59 17.00
CA GLU A 293 -13.73 16.36 18.11
C GLU A 293 -12.82 15.17 17.87
N ILE A 294 -11.51 15.35 18.16
CA ILE A 294 -10.56 14.25 18.33
C ILE A 294 -10.64 13.87 19.81
N PRO A 295 -11.27 12.74 20.16
CA PRO A 295 -11.59 12.47 21.55
C PRO A 295 -10.34 12.13 22.36
N TRP A 296 -10.33 12.60 23.59
CA TRP A 296 -9.41 12.14 24.61
C TRP A 296 -9.83 10.75 25.10
N PRO A 297 -8.94 9.93 25.68
CA PRO A 297 -9.35 8.76 26.44
C PRO A 297 -10.22 9.22 27.61
N ILE A 298 -11.54 9.05 27.49
CA ILE A 298 -12.50 9.49 28.50
C ILE A 298 -13.05 8.27 29.21
N SER A 299 -13.04 8.30 30.54
CA SER A 299 -13.83 7.42 31.40
C SER A 299 -14.97 8.21 31.99
N VAL A 300 -16.20 7.78 31.73
CA VAL A 300 -17.40 8.40 32.33
C VAL A 300 -17.82 7.54 33.53
N GLU A 301 -17.68 8.10 34.73
CA GLU A 301 -18.06 7.43 35.96
C GLU A 301 -19.42 8.00 36.44
N TYR A 302 -20.45 7.17 36.48
CA TYR A 302 -21.76 7.53 37.00
C TYR A 302 -21.83 7.24 38.51
N LYS A 303 -21.98 8.29 39.29
CA LYS A 303 -22.26 8.18 40.75
C LYS A 303 -23.77 8.22 40.98
N GLY A 304 -24.43 7.08 40.83
CA GLY A 304 -25.88 6.99 41.01
C GLY A 304 -26.58 6.30 39.84
N GLU A 305 -27.88 6.54 39.69
CA GLU A 305 -28.66 6.03 38.57
C GLU A 305 -28.23 6.72 37.26
N LEU A 306 -28.17 5.96 36.17
CA LEU A 306 -27.93 6.52 34.83
C LEU A 306 -28.93 7.62 34.57
N PRO A 307 -28.51 8.80 34.06
CA PRO A 307 -29.44 9.83 33.67
C PRO A 307 -30.44 9.26 32.69
N GLU A 308 -31.73 9.39 32.98
CA GLU A 308 -32.75 9.10 31.97
C GLU A 308 -32.47 9.96 30.73
N ALA A 309 -32.50 9.33 29.56
CA ALA A 309 -32.38 10.08 28.31
C ALA A 309 -33.41 11.21 28.33
N ASP A 310 -33.01 12.41 27.97
CA ASP A 310 -33.92 13.60 27.95
C ASP A 310 -35.08 13.35 26.97
N ALA A 311 -36.07 12.63 27.45
CA ALA A 311 -37.27 12.28 26.71
C ALA A 311 -38.10 13.55 26.41
N GLY A 312 -38.08 14.52 27.32
CA GLY A 312 -38.86 15.75 27.17
C GLY A 312 -38.36 16.68 26.07
N GLY A 313 -37.04 16.88 25.95
CA GLY A 313 -36.44 17.67 24.89
C GLY A 313 -36.65 17.06 23.52
N ARG A 314 -36.43 15.74 23.42
CA ARG A 314 -36.61 14.98 22.18
C ARG A 314 -38.07 14.98 21.71
N SER A 315 -39.05 14.82 22.63
CA SER A 315 -40.47 14.86 22.29
C SER A 315 -40.91 16.20 21.73
N ARG A 316 -40.37 17.31 22.24
CA ARG A 316 -40.64 18.66 21.69
C ARG A 316 -40.11 18.83 20.28
N GLU A 317 -38.88 18.42 20.00
CA GLU A 317 -38.32 18.47 18.65
C GLU A 317 -39.14 17.65 17.65
N ILE A 318 -39.63 16.48 18.07
CA ILE A 318 -40.51 15.64 17.25
C ILE A 318 -41.86 16.32 17.03
N ALA A 319 -42.46 16.92 18.08
CA ALA A 319 -43.73 17.65 17.98
C ALA A 319 -43.65 18.83 17.01
N ASP A 320 -42.54 19.59 17.06
CA ASP A 320 -42.27 20.67 16.13
C ASP A 320 -42.12 20.16 14.67
N ALA A 321 -41.40 19.06 14.47
CA ALA A 321 -41.25 18.42 13.15
C ALA A 321 -42.60 17.93 12.61
N LEU A 322 -43.45 17.36 13.46
CA LEU A 322 -44.83 16.98 13.10
C LEU A 322 -45.67 18.21 12.66
N GLY A 323 -45.55 19.32 13.41
CA GLY A 323 -46.24 20.57 13.09
C GLY A 323 -45.83 21.17 11.73
N GLY A 324 -44.62 20.92 11.28
CA GLY A 324 -44.10 21.31 9.96
C GLY A 324 -44.52 20.41 8.79
N THR A 325 -45.24 19.34 9.06
CA THR A 325 -45.67 18.33 8.07
C THR A 325 -47.15 18.52 7.73
N ASP A 326 -47.52 18.65 6.45
CA ASP A 326 -48.88 18.89 5.99
C ASP A 326 -49.91 17.88 6.56
N LEU A 327 -49.48 16.65 6.81
CA LEU A 327 -50.31 15.58 7.35
C LEU A 327 -50.71 15.82 8.82
N PHE A 328 -49.84 16.42 9.64
CA PHE A 328 -50.01 16.60 11.07
C PHE A 328 -50.24 18.07 11.47
N ALA A 329 -49.98 19.02 10.58
CA ALA A 329 -50.18 20.45 10.81
C ALA A 329 -51.62 20.81 11.25
N PRO A 330 -52.68 20.15 10.71
CA PRO A 330 -54.05 20.44 11.12
C PRO A 330 -54.39 19.99 12.53
N LEU A 331 -53.56 19.13 13.18
CA LEU A 331 -53.84 18.57 14.48
C LEU A 331 -53.58 19.59 15.61
N PRO A 332 -54.36 19.57 16.69
CA PRO A 332 -54.08 20.33 17.91
C PRO A 332 -52.71 20.01 18.49
N ALA A 333 -52.11 20.98 19.21
CA ALA A 333 -50.75 20.83 19.74
C ALA A 333 -50.60 19.71 20.78
N ASP A 334 -51.60 19.52 21.63
CA ASP A 334 -51.67 18.47 22.63
C ASP A 334 -51.62 17.05 21.98
N ILE A 335 -52.37 16.84 20.87
CA ILE A 335 -52.35 15.58 20.13
C ILE A 335 -50.97 15.36 19.48
N ARG A 336 -50.35 16.40 18.94
CA ARG A 336 -49.01 16.31 18.38
C ARG A 336 -47.95 15.91 19.40
N GLU A 337 -48.07 16.45 20.65
CA GLU A 337 -47.16 16.10 21.75
C GLU A 337 -47.36 14.62 22.17
N GLU A 338 -48.60 14.14 22.22
CA GLU A 338 -48.92 12.75 22.50
C GLU A 338 -48.33 11.81 21.43
N ILE A 339 -48.49 12.16 20.15
CA ILE A 339 -47.88 11.44 19.05
C ILE A 339 -46.34 11.44 19.20
N ALA A 340 -45.76 12.59 19.49
CA ALA A 340 -44.31 12.71 19.61
C ALA A 340 -43.71 11.86 20.73
N ALA A 341 -44.44 11.72 21.85
CA ALA A 341 -44.03 10.87 22.98
C ALA A 341 -44.00 9.38 22.62
N SER A 342 -44.73 8.97 21.58
CA SER A 342 -44.84 7.58 21.13
C SER A 342 -44.00 7.26 19.90
N CYS A 343 -43.31 8.27 19.30
CA CYS A 343 -42.50 8.11 18.12
C CYS A 343 -41.05 7.70 18.45
N GLN A 344 -40.43 7.00 17.52
CA GLN A 344 -39.01 6.67 17.56
C GLN A 344 -38.26 7.44 16.46
N VAL A 345 -37.05 7.87 16.79
CA VAL A 345 -36.15 8.46 15.79
C VAL A 345 -35.14 7.41 15.37
N ALA A 346 -35.06 7.16 14.07
CA ALA A 346 -34.12 6.22 13.47
C ALA A 346 -33.14 6.95 12.56
N GLU A 347 -31.85 6.62 12.68
CA GLU A 347 -30.78 7.17 11.86
C GLU A 347 -30.37 6.18 10.77
N TYR A 348 -30.20 6.69 9.54
CA TYR A 348 -29.81 5.89 8.39
C TYR A 348 -28.59 6.51 7.69
N GLY A 349 -27.65 5.66 7.28
CA GLY A 349 -26.47 6.06 6.54
C GLY A 349 -26.71 6.14 5.04
N ASN A 350 -25.81 6.79 4.31
CA ASN A 350 -25.90 6.97 2.86
C ASN A 350 -26.06 5.66 2.09
N GLY A 351 -27.10 5.59 1.26
CA GLY A 351 -27.41 4.42 0.43
C GLY A 351 -28.14 3.31 1.15
N GLU A 352 -28.43 3.44 2.44
CA GLU A 352 -29.17 2.47 3.23
C GLU A 352 -30.65 2.45 2.82
N ALA A 353 -31.21 1.24 2.67
CA ALA A 353 -32.62 1.06 2.34
C ALA A 353 -33.49 1.15 3.60
N ILE A 354 -34.35 2.15 3.65
CA ILE A 354 -35.29 2.38 4.75
C ILE A 354 -36.51 1.47 4.62
N VAL A 355 -37.05 1.39 3.41
CA VAL A 355 -38.12 0.45 3.03
C VAL A 355 -37.86 -0.09 1.64
N ARG A 356 -38.28 -1.32 1.36
CA ARG A 356 -38.14 -1.96 0.05
C ARG A 356 -39.47 -2.19 -0.62
N GLN A 357 -39.56 -2.00 -1.92
CA GLN A 357 -40.74 -2.25 -2.71
C GLN A 357 -41.25 -3.72 -2.53
N GLY A 358 -42.53 -3.88 -2.33
CA GLY A 358 -43.15 -5.17 -2.16
C GLY A 358 -43.15 -5.73 -0.73
N GLU A 359 -42.38 -5.16 0.19
CA GLU A 359 -42.39 -5.56 1.60
C GLU A 359 -43.71 -5.13 2.28
N PRO A 360 -44.22 -5.90 3.25
CA PRO A 360 -45.35 -5.47 4.08
C PRO A 360 -44.91 -4.26 4.94
N GLY A 361 -45.76 -3.24 5.06
CA GLY A 361 -45.43 -2.03 5.79
C GLY A 361 -46.47 -1.66 6.81
N GLN A 362 -46.06 -1.53 8.09
CA GLN A 362 -46.90 -1.10 9.21
C GLN A 362 -46.39 0.22 9.85
N SER A 363 -45.58 0.95 9.14
CA SER A 363 -45.05 2.24 9.61
C SER A 363 -44.97 3.25 8.46
N MET A 364 -44.98 4.54 8.83
CA MET A 364 -44.63 5.65 7.97
C MET A 364 -43.48 6.41 8.59
N PHE A 365 -42.78 7.20 7.78
CA PHE A 365 -41.60 7.94 8.16
C PHE A 365 -41.73 9.40 7.76
N ILE A 366 -41.27 10.31 8.65
CA ILE A 366 -41.13 11.73 8.38
C ILE A 366 -39.64 12.05 8.38
N VAL A 367 -39.17 12.79 7.39
CA VAL A 367 -37.78 13.21 7.30
C VAL A 367 -37.55 14.37 8.25
N ALA A 368 -36.91 14.08 9.40
CA ALA A 368 -36.53 15.10 10.38
C ALA A 368 -35.26 15.84 9.94
N ARG A 369 -34.30 15.11 9.34
CA ARG A 369 -33.03 15.68 8.82
C ARG A 369 -32.57 14.87 7.63
N GLY A 370 -31.92 15.54 6.66
CA GLY A 370 -31.39 14.93 5.44
C GLY A 370 -32.42 14.84 4.32
N GLU A 371 -32.19 13.93 3.39
CA GLU A 371 -33.00 13.71 2.20
C GLU A 371 -33.02 12.22 1.86
N VAL A 372 -34.13 11.74 1.32
CA VAL A 372 -34.26 10.37 0.82
C VAL A 372 -34.65 10.37 -0.64
N ARG A 373 -34.23 9.34 -1.38
CA ARG A 373 -34.65 9.11 -2.77
C ARG A 373 -35.60 7.93 -2.85
N VAL A 374 -36.62 8.07 -3.67
CA VAL A 374 -37.62 7.05 -3.94
C VAL A 374 -37.32 6.42 -5.30
N VAL A 375 -37.17 5.09 -5.31
CA VAL A 375 -36.83 4.31 -6.49
C VAL A 375 -37.87 3.23 -6.74
N VAL A 376 -38.31 3.07 -7.98
CA VAL A 376 -39.20 1.97 -8.38
C VAL A 376 -38.37 0.92 -9.11
N GLU A 377 -38.29 -0.30 -8.54
CA GLU A 377 -37.38 -1.35 -9.01
C GLU A 377 -37.55 -1.78 -10.46
N ARG A 378 -38.79 -1.73 -11.01
CA ARG A 378 -39.03 -2.08 -12.42
C ARG A 378 -38.42 -1.13 -13.43
N ALA A 379 -38.17 0.12 -13.04
CA ALA A 379 -37.57 1.14 -13.91
C ALA A 379 -36.10 1.41 -13.58
N GLY A 380 -35.63 1.07 -12.37
CA GLY A 380 -34.31 1.46 -11.85
C GLY A 380 -34.14 2.97 -11.72
N GLU A 381 -35.22 3.74 -11.94
CA GLU A 381 -35.21 5.19 -12.00
C GLU A 381 -35.64 5.80 -10.66
N GLU A 382 -34.94 6.90 -10.31
CA GLU A 382 -35.32 7.77 -9.21
C GLU A 382 -36.62 8.52 -9.61
N VAL A 383 -37.71 8.26 -8.87
CA VAL A 383 -39.02 8.88 -9.17
C VAL A 383 -39.29 10.13 -8.34
N ALA A 384 -38.66 10.27 -7.17
CA ALA A 384 -38.82 11.44 -6.32
C ALA A 384 -37.69 11.55 -5.30
N ARG A 385 -37.47 12.77 -4.80
CA ARG A 385 -36.70 13.05 -3.60
C ARG A 385 -37.60 13.66 -2.54
N ILE A 386 -37.38 13.26 -1.29
CA ILE A 386 -38.14 13.75 -0.15
C ILE A 386 -37.14 14.35 0.82
N ALA A 387 -37.23 15.66 1.01
CA ALA A 387 -36.41 16.44 1.92
C ALA A 387 -37.07 16.58 3.30
N ARG A 388 -36.39 17.27 4.20
CA ARG A 388 -36.86 17.57 5.56
C ARG A 388 -38.31 18.07 5.56
N GLY A 389 -39.14 17.54 6.46
CA GLY A 389 -40.57 17.83 6.59
C GLY A 389 -41.46 17.02 5.65
N GLY A 390 -40.86 16.32 4.65
CA GLY A 390 -41.63 15.38 3.84
C GLY A 390 -41.80 14.04 4.53
N TYR A 391 -42.72 13.21 4.02
CA TYR A 391 -43.04 11.89 4.59
C TYR A 391 -43.25 10.85 3.50
N PHE A 392 -43.14 9.56 3.86
CA PHE A 392 -43.36 8.43 2.99
C PHE A 392 -43.83 7.21 3.77
N GLY A 393 -44.38 6.20 3.05
CA GLY A 393 -44.84 4.96 3.64
C GLY A 393 -46.25 5.05 4.22
N GLU A 394 -46.91 6.20 4.13
CA GLU A 394 -48.26 6.48 4.60
C GLU A 394 -49.32 5.55 3.94
N MET A 395 -49.11 5.22 2.66
CA MET A 395 -50.05 4.37 1.94
C MET A 395 -50.12 2.97 2.53
N SER A 396 -48.97 2.34 2.77
CA SER A 396 -48.91 1.01 3.37
C SER A 396 -49.49 1.02 4.79
N LEU A 397 -49.20 2.08 5.56
CA LEU A 397 -49.72 2.25 6.91
C LEU A 397 -51.24 2.42 6.94
N LEU A 398 -51.81 3.14 5.98
CA LEU A 398 -53.25 3.45 5.96
C LEU A 398 -54.08 2.38 5.29
N THR A 399 -53.55 1.66 4.31
CA THR A 399 -54.31 0.65 3.53
C THR A 399 -53.93 -0.79 3.81
N GLY A 400 -52.80 -1.05 4.46
CA GLY A 400 -52.23 -2.37 4.65
C GLY A 400 -51.61 -2.97 3.37
N ASP A 401 -51.50 -2.18 2.28
CA ASP A 401 -50.88 -2.64 1.03
C ASP A 401 -49.36 -2.73 1.19
N PRO A 402 -48.68 -3.59 0.43
CA PRO A 402 -47.20 -3.62 0.37
C PRO A 402 -46.60 -2.29 -0.04
N ARG A 403 -45.31 -2.06 0.31
CA ARG A 403 -44.56 -0.88 -0.08
C ARG A 403 -44.57 -0.71 -1.60
N THR A 404 -44.91 0.48 -2.08
CA THR A 404 -45.04 0.78 -3.52
C THR A 404 -43.71 1.13 -4.20
N ALA A 405 -42.68 1.46 -3.40
CA ALA A 405 -41.36 1.81 -3.87
C ALA A 405 -40.29 1.49 -2.81
N THR A 406 -39.04 1.41 -3.24
CA THR A 406 -37.87 1.36 -2.37
C THR A 406 -37.44 2.79 -2.04
N VAL A 407 -37.17 3.10 -0.77
CA VAL A 407 -36.70 4.40 -0.31
C VAL A 407 -35.32 4.25 0.29
N LEU A 408 -34.36 5.03 -0.22
CA LEU A 408 -32.96 4.98 0.15
C LEU A 408 -32.51 6.32 0.76
N ALA A 409 -31.66 6.27 1.77
CA ALA A 409 -31.06 7.45 2.37
C ALA A 409 -30.05 8.12 1.43
N LEU A 410 -30.09 9.45 1.31
CA LEU A 410 -29.09 10.29 0.65
C LEU A 410 -28.28 11.03 1.69
N GLY A 411 -27.04 10.57 1.97
CA GLY A 411 -26.26 11.06 3.08
C GLY A 411 -26.74 10.51 4.43
N ASP A 412 -26.51 11.28 5.49
CA ASP A 412 -27.01 10.97 6.84
C ASP A 412 -28.44 11.47 6.99
N VAL A 413 -29.37 10.57 7.29
CA VAL A 413 -30.81 10.83 7.37
C VAL A 413 -31.35 10.45 8.73
N SER A 414 -32.10 11.36 9.35
CA SER A 414 -32.84 11.13 10.58
C SER A 414 -34.32 11.10 10.28
N LEU A 415 -34.99 10.02 10.66
CA LEU A 415 -36.41 9.78 10.39
C LEU A 415 -37.19 9.61 11.68
N ILE A 416 -38.38 10.18 11.73
CA ILE A 416 -39.37 9.91 12.77
C ILE A 416 -40.25 8.78 12.27
N GLU A 417 -40.24 7.64 12.96
CA GLU A 417 -41.05 6.47 12.63
C GLU A 417 -42.37 6.50 13.42
N LEU A 418 -43.48 6.35 12.69
CA LEU A 418 -44.81 6.23 13.24
C LEU A 418 -45.39 4.87 12.84
N ASN A 419 -45.78 4.06 13.80
CA ASN A 419 -46.30 2.73 13.59
C ASN A 419 -47.83 2.66 13.55
N ALA A 420 -48.38 1.52 13.06
CA ALA A 420 -49.82 1.31 12.93
C ALA A 420 -50.55 1.27 14.29
N ASP A 421 -49.89 0.85 15.35
CA ASP A 421 -50.52 0.80 16.67
C ASP A 421 -50.82 2.19 17.24
N LEU A 422 -49.93 3.15 16.96
CA LEU A 422 -50.16 4.57 17.28
C LEU A 422 -51.40 5.09 16.55
N PHE A 423 -51.53 4.82 15.24
CA PHE A 423 -52.67 5.27 14.45
C PHE A 423 -53.97 4.60 14.90
N ARG A 424 -53.94 3.33 15.34
CA ARG A 424 -55.12 2.66 15.91
C ARG A 424 -55.58 3.28 17.23
N ARG A 425 -54.62 3.64 18.11
CA ARG A 425 -54.95 4.34 19.38
C ARG A 425 -55.52 5.73 19.10
N LEU A 426 -54.85 6.52 18.25
CA LEU A 426 -55.34 7.83 17.86
C LEU A 426 -56.74 7.77 17.22
N GLY A 427 -57.02 6.73 16.42
CA GLY A 427 -58.33 6.54 15.81
C GLY A 427 -59.42 6.24 16.82
N ALA A 428 -59.12 5.52 17.91
CA ALA A 428 -60.05 5.24 19.00
C ALA A 428 -60.28 6.46 19.87
N GLU A 429 -59.25 7.26 20.16
CA GLU A 429 -59.31 8.42 21.06
C GLU A 429 -59.69 9.70 20.36
N HIS A 430 -59.20 9.91 19.12
CA HIS A 430 -59.35 11.14 18.33
C HIS A 430 -59.81 10.84 16.88
N PRO A 431 -60.99 10.30 16.62
CA PRO A 431 -61.45 9.89 15.28
C PRO A 431 -61.48 11.03 14.26
N ALA A 432 -61.75 12.27 14.72
CA ALA A 432 -61.74 13.45 13.87
C ALA A 432 -60.33 13.79 13.37
N ALA A 433 -59.29 13.53 14.16
CA ALA A 433 -57.87 13.74 13.76
C ALA A 433 -57.45 12.79 12.61
N ILE A 434 -57.84 11.53 12.71
CA ILE A 434 -57.57 10.54 11.66
C ILE A 434 -58.32 10.89 10.37
N GLU A 435 -59.51 11.43 10.45
CA GLU A 435 -60.28 11.88 9.27
C GLU A 435 -59.57 13.05 8.56
N GLN A 436 -59.07 14.03 9.34
CA GLN A 436 -58.27 15.15 8.79
C GLN A 436 -57.02 14.67 8.12
N MET A 437 -56.24 13.77 8.76
CA MET A 437 -55.06 13.16 8.18
C MET A 437 -55.35 12.38 6.90
N ALA A 438 -56.44 11.62 6.89
CA ALA A 438 -56.84 10.89 5.69
C ALA A 438 -57.17 11.82 4.52
N VAL A 439 -57.83 12.95 4.75
CA VAL A 439 -58.09 13.95 3.73
C VAL A 439 -56.79 14.59 3.23
N ALA A 440 -55.87 14.95 4.11
CA ALA A 440 -54.57 15.50 3.74
C ALA A 440 -53.75 14.54 2.89
N ALA A 441 -53.70 13.25 3.27
CA ALA A 441 -52.99 12.22 2.52
C ALA A 441 -53.59 11.99 1.11
N MET A 442 -54.91 12.03 0.99
CA MET A 442 -55.60 11.89 -0.31
C MET A 442 -55.38 13.09 -1.20
N THR A 443 -55.39 14.30 -0.66
CA THR A 443 -55.12 15.54 -1.43
C THR A 443 -53.71 15.51 -2.04
N ARG A 444 -52.72 15.15 -1.21
CA ARG A 444 -51.31 15.02 -1.67
C ARG A 444 -51.14 13.95 -2.74
N ARG A 445 -51.83 12.81 -2.61
CA ARG A 445 -51.75 11.75 -3.61
C ARG A 445 -52.33 12.24 -4.96
N ALA A 446 -53.46 12.94 -4.94
CA ALA A 446 -54.07 13.51 -6.12
C ALA A 446 -53.13 14.51 -6.78
N ASP A 447 -52.40 15.31 -6.01
CA ASP A 447 -51.41 16.25 -6.53
C ASP A 447 -50.19 15.58 -7.16
N LEU A 448 -49.65 14.51 -6.50
CA LEU A 448 -48.57 13.72 -7.04
C LEU A 448 -48.97 12.95 -8.32
N ASP A 449 -50.16 12.42 -8.37
CA ASP A 449 -50.69 11.74 -9.58
C ASP A 449 -50.94 12.75 -10.71
N ARG A 450 -51.32 13.99 -10.41
CA ARG A 450 -51.43 15.10 -11.41
C ARG A 450 -50.08 15.48 -12.00
N VAL A 451 -49.00 15.46 -11.18
CA VAL A 451 -47.65 15.72 -11.64
C VAL A 451 -47.09 14.58 -12.51
N LYS A 452 -47.46 13.33 -12.19
CA LYS A 452 -47.00 12.11 -12.88
C LYS A 452 -47.78 11.77 -14.14
N SER A 453 -49.04 12.20 -14.27
CA SER A 453 -49.88 11.92 -15.42
C SER A 453 -50.60 13.17 -15.89
N SER A 454 -50.27 13.60 -17.11
CA SER A 454 -51.01 14.64 -17.80
C SER A 454 -52.44 14.19 -18.22
N THR A 455 -52.92 13.04 -17.75
CA THR A 455 -54.24 12.49 -18.17
C THR A 455 -54.71 11.43 -17.17
N THR A 456 -55.44 11.77 -16.18
CA THR A 456 -56.62 11.05 -15.60
C THR A 456 -56.98 11.65 -14.25
N ALA A 457 -58.13 12.27 -14.15
CA ALA A 457 -58.73 12.70 -12.90
C ALA A 457 -59.25 11.47 -12.13
N PHE A 458 -58.86 11.35 -10.83
CA PHE A 458 -59.40 10.37 -9.91
C PHE A 458 -60.93 10.54 -9.79
N THR A 459 -61.68 9.48 -9.98
CA THR A 459 -63.14 9.50 -9.81
C THR A 459 -63.51 9.46 -8.34
N ALA A 460 -64.63 10.08 -7.97
CA ALA A 460 -65.18 10.06 -6.59
C ALA A 460 -65.38 8.63 -5.99
N VAL A 461 -65.47 7.63 -6.86
CA VAL A 461 -65.62 6.19 -6.52
C VAL A 461 -64.33 5.63 -5.93
N GLU A 462 -63.15 6.00 -6.45
CA GLU A 462 -61.86 5.54 -5.93
C GLU A 462 -61.53 6.13 -4.54
N THR A 463 -61.93 7.38 -4.32
CA THR A 463 -61.78 8.07 -3.02
C THR A 463 -62.60 7.37 -1.94
N ASN A 464 -63.86 6.99 -2.24
CA ASN A 464 -64.72 6.24 -1.31
C ASN A 464 -64.21 4.83 -1.04
N THR A 465 -63.64 4.16 -2.04
CA THR A 465 -63.07 2.81 -1.91
C THR A 465 -61.83 2.85 -1.03
N LEU A 466 -60.94 3.85 -1.15
CA LEU A 466 -59.77 4.02 -0.32
C LEU A 466 -60.12 4.33 1.13
N ARG A 467 -61.13 5.21 1.32
CA ARG A 467 -61.65 5.56 2.65
C ARG A 467 -62.26 4.32 3.37
N ALA A 468 -62.97 3.46 2.64
CA ALA A 468 -63.53 2.20 3.17
C ALA A 468 -62.42 1.21 3.54
N ARG A 469 -61.37 1.09 2.72
CA ARG A 469 -60.18 0.23 3.01
C ARG A 469 -59.41 0.71 4.23
N MET A 470 -59.21 2.05 4.37
CA MET A 470 -58.58 2.64 5.54
C MET A 470 -59.36 2.33 6.83
N LYS A 471 -60.69 2.59 6.84
CA LYS A 471 -61.54 2.28 7.98
C LYS A 471 -61.47 0.78 8.37
N LYS A 472 -61.49 -0.11 7.39
CA LYS A 472 -61.40 -1.56 7.62
C LYS A 472 -60.02 -1.97 8.19
N PHE A 473 -58.94 -1.41 7.68
CA PHE A 473 -57.57 -1.75 8.11
C PHE A 473 -57.25 -1.20 9.50
N LEU A 474 -57.66 0.04 9.78
CA LEU A 474 -57.47 0.68 11.08
C LEU A 474 -58.52 0.22 12.12
N ARG A 475 -59.50 -0.59 11.74
CA ARG A 475 -60.61 -1.06 12.59
C ARG A 475 -61.46 0.09 13.17
N LEU A 476 -61.63 1.18 12.38
CA LEU A 476 -62.45 2.34 12.69
C LEU A 476 -63.89 2.21 12.21
#